data_a5e85e448bb220fddfb47ed303929714
#
_entry.id   a5e85e448bb220fddfb47ed303929714
#
_cell.length_a   1.000
_cell.length_b   1.000
_cell.length_c   1.000
_cell.angle_alpha   90.00
_cell.angle_beta   90.00
_cell.angle_gamma   90.00
#
_symmetry.space_group_name_H-M   'P 1'
#
loop_
_entity.id
_entity.type
_entity.pdbx_description
1 polymer ?
#
loop_
_entity_poly.entity_id
_entity_poly.type
_entity_poly.pdbx_seq_one_letter_code
_entity_poly.pdbx_strand_id
1 'polypeptide(L)'
;MDRRKFISLAGTVAASVLTKAWASEKTTGAPGVLVHQWQCKEFRFKAANHYERPWSQVILSAEFIGPNGQSFHVHGFWDGDNVWALRFSPTQAGKWSYQVSCDVDDPGLKGHGGVFEVLPATDDDNALHRHGGVLHVSPDHHYLTYSDGTPFFWLGDTWWFCPSSLVPFNHSDHVGIQSMYKALVNKRKSQGFTIAQMAFIGSLGAHQSVAAFMGLLNGGKFDVAYWRKVDAYIQYANEAGIIPAIILDWHYLALPTYTLEQWKFLWNYFIARYAAHSVTWLVCGEYNSPDADVTQVLTMGAYIKERDPYKRAISVHPWWYAGDKHQAWSEPWYDFIMYQGAHGNGPGTVPPTYIYSEGWDYGKPVIEGEARYEFIRWFKTSDTRRAAWHAMQAGCCGYSYGANGLWYPTQSPSDHKFWKPWGKSRPWWVAMDFPGAQQMSLMKRFYESVAWWKTQPRPCAVQMAVGPGGGLTPLANSELQGHRSSYPFLADSFQPLARADADETIFIIWFPEGSNAKTVATMSLKNYQQQFRFHAQWFNPRTGKYNKFARAVLASYGICWLPARPDDRDWILVLTRASSATRRVVVP
;
A
#
# COMPACT_ATOMS: atom_id res chain seq x y z
N MET A 1 42.97 -41.36 -26.92
CA MET A 1 42.80 -40.12 -27.68
C MET A 1 41.77 -39.26 -26.99
N ASP A 2 42.15 -38.54 -26.33
CA ASP A 2 42.63 -37.29 -25.77
C ASP A 2 41.41 -36.41 -25.37
N ARG A 3 41.11 -36.43 -24.09
CA ARG A 3 40.19 -35.54 -23.39
C ARG A 3 40.94 -34.32 -22.90
N ARG A 4 41.26 -33.35 -23.75
CA ARG A 4 41.77 -32.02 -23.33
C ARG A 4 41.64 -31.05 -24.48
N LYS A 5 40.57 -30.27 -24.52
CA LYS A 5 40.51 -28.89 -25.04
C LYS A 5 39.05 -28.44 -25.14
N PHE A 6 38.51 -27.96 -24.03
CA PHE A 6 37.44 -26.98 -23.98
C PHE A 6 37.50 -26.27 -22.62
N ILE A 7 38.51 -25.44 -22.46
CA ILE A 7 38.56 -24.43 -21.39
C ILE A 7 38.98 -23.14 -22.10
N SER A 8 38.19 -22.12 -21.86
CA SER A 8 38.44 -20.72 -22.14
C SER A 8 37.42 -20.09 -23.09
N LEU A 9 36.34 -19.61 -22.48
CA LEU A 9 35.78 -18.26 -22.63
C LEU A 9 34.64 -18.08 -21.63
N ALA A 10 34.98 -18.08 -20.33
CA ALA A 10 34.14 -17.47 -19.32
C ALA A 10 34.55 -16.01 -19.23
N GLY A 11 33.84 -15.18 -19.97
CA GLY A 11 33.92 -13.74 -19.82
C GLY A 11 33.49 -13.34 -18.42
N THR A 12 34.43 -12.87 -17.64
CA THR A 12 34.25 -12.23 -16.35
C THR A 12 33.47 -10.93 -16.60
N VAL A 13 32.15 -10.98 -16.51
CA VAL A 13 31.35 -9.80 -16.25
C VAL A 13 31.55 -9.50 -14.76
N ALA A 14 32.54 -8.67 -14.48
CA ALA A 14 32.70 -8.04 -13.18
C ALA A 14 31.43 -7.22 -12.91
N ALA A 15 30.55 -7.74 -12.09
CA ALA A 15 29.51 -6.95 -11.46
C ALA A 15 30.22 -5.93 -10.57
N SER A 16 30.45 -4.74 -11.09
CA SER A 16 30.83 -3.58 -10.29
C SER A 16 29.63 -3.25 -9.42
N VAL A 17 29.62 -3.83 -8.22
CA VAL A 17 28.78 -3.40 -7.13
C VAL A 17 29.26 -1.98 -6.79
N LEU A 18 28.60 -1.00 -7.38
CA LEU A 18 28.67 0.39 -6.94
C LEU A 18 28.05 0.47 -5.54
N THR A 19 28.81 0.06 -4.53
CA THR A 19 28.70 0.64 -3.20
C THR A 19 29.16 2.09 -3.33
N LYS A 20 28.27 2.96 -3.82
CA LYS A 20 28.40 4.39 -3.56
C LYS A 20 28.24 4.54 -2.05
N ALA A 21 29.36 4.40 -1.34
CA ALA A 21 29.46 5.02 -0.03
C ALA A 21 29.12 6.50 -0.27
N TRP A 22 28.10 6.98 0.42
CA TRP A 22 27.80 8.39 0.46
C TRP A 22 29.01 9.07 1.11
N ALA A 23 29.92 9.56 0.27
CA ALA A 23 31.00 10.40 0.71
C ALA A 23 30.36 11.66 1.29
N SER A 24 30.62 11.93 2.55
CA SER A 24 30.29 13.16 3.25
C SER A 24 30.94 14.33 2.51
N GLU A 25 30.25 14.88 1.51
CA GLU A 25 30.66 16.15 0.95
C GLU A 25 30.35 17.26 1.93
N LYS A 26 31.38 17.98 2.32
CA LYS A 26 31.26 19.23 3.06
C LYS A 26 30.44 20.21 2.21
N THR A 27 29.17 20.40 2.54
CA THR A 27 28.31 21.40 1.91
C THR A 27 28.57 22.79 2.48
N THR A 28 29.75 23.33 2.17
CA THR A 28 29.92 24.77 2.05
C THR A 28 29.52 25.07 0.61
N GLY A 29 28.47 25.88 0.40
CA GLY A 29 27.86 26.29 -0.85
C GLY A 29 28.68 26.16 -2.14
N ALA A 30 28.90 24.95 -2.64
CA ALA A 30 29.48 24.73 -3.95
C ALA A 30 28.34 24.76 -4.99
N PRO A 31 28.47 25.57 -6.05
CA PRO A 31 27.53 25.52 -7.17
C PRO A 31 27.68 24.16 -7.87
N GLY A 32 26.58 23.39 -7.98
CA GLY A 32 26.56 22.28 -8.92
C GLY A 32 26.12 20.91 -8.42
N VAL A 33 25.57 20.72 -7.23
CA VAL A 33 24.96 19.43 -6.90
C VAL A 33 23.58 19.35 -7.56
N LEU A 34 23.52 18.66 -8.69
CA LEU A 34 22.29 18.37 -9.41
C LEU A 34 21.50 17.32 -8.62
N VAL A 35 20.22 17.56 -8.44
CA VAL A 35 19.26 16.62 -7.87
C VAL A 35 18.06 16.55 -8.81
N HIS A 36 17.45 15.39 -8.97
CA HIS A 36 16.22 15.28 -9.74
C HIS A 36 15.01 15.56 -8.87
N GLN A 37 13.95 16.05 -9.49
CA GLN A 37 12.62 16.15 -8.90
C GLN A 37 12.23 14.82 -8.25
N TRP A 38 11.59 14.86 -7.09
CA TRP A 38 11.15 13.72 -6.27
C TRP A 38 12.27 12.92 -5.56
N GLN A 39 13.54 13.23 -5.80
CA GLN A 39 14.65 12.56 -5.14
C GLN A 39 15.04 13.27 -3.84
N CYS A 40 15.22 12.48 -2.78
CA CYS A 40 15.63 12.99 -1.47
C CYS A 40 17.07 13.50 -1.50
N LYS A 41 17.26 14.77 -1.13
CA LYS A 41 18.58 15.40 -0.89
C LYS A 41 18.77 15.58 0.60
N GLU A 42 19.93 15.19 1.10
CA GLU A 42 20.34 15.39 2.49
C GLU A 42 21.35 16.53 2.59
N PHE A 43 21.14 17.41 3.57
CA PHE A 43 22.04 18.49 3.97
C PHE A 43 22.52 18.21 5.39
N ARG A 44 23.81 18.33 5.64
CA ARG A 44 24.42 18.02 6.94
C ARG A 44 25.09 19.25 7.52
N PHE A 45 24.89 19.46 8.82
CA PHE A 45 25.43 20.60 9.57
C PHE A 45 26.10 20.08 10.82
N LYS A 46 27.26 20.66 11.15
CA LYS A 46 28.04 20.29 12.32
C LYS A 46 27.97 21.41 13.34
N ALA A 47 27.40 21.11 14.51
CA ALA A 47 27.34 22.04 15.62
C ALA A 47 28.75 22.45 16.10
N ALA A 48 28.90 23.71 16.45
CA ALA A 48 30.09 24.23 17.07
C ALA A 48 30.07 23.94 18.59
N ASN A 49 28.89 23.92 19.19
CA ASN A 49 28.71 23.69 20.62
C ASN A 49 28.48 22.19 20.91
N HIS A 50 28.66 21.83 22.19
CA HIS A 50 28.35 20.50 22.69
C HIS A 50 26.99 20.51 23.39
N TYR A 51 26.18 19.46 23.17
CA TYR A 51 24.87 19.30 23.78
C TYR A 51 24.76 17.91 24.43
N GLU A 52 24.34 17.88 25.71
CA GLU A 52 24.20 16.61 26.45
C GLU A 52 23.06 15.75 25.92
N ARG A 53 21.94 16.38 25.50
CA ARG A 53 20.76 15.75 24.90
C ARG A 53 20.43 16.41 23.58
N PRO A 54 21.28 16.24 22.56
CA PRO A 54 21.20 16.98 21.30
C PRO A 54 19.85 16.81 20.60
N TRP A 55 19.21 15.63 20.68
CA TRP A 55 17.93 15.32 20.08
C TRP A 55 16.74 16.08 20.66
N SER A 56 16.87 16.68 21.86
CA SER A 56 15.80 17.43 22.53
C SER A 56 16.16 18.88 22.86
N GLN A 57 17.46 19.24 22.84
CA GLN A 57 17.93 20.57 23.17
C GLN A 57 18.09 21.49 21.97
N VAL A 58 18.02 20.94 20.74
CA VAL A 58 18.23 21.68 19.49
C VAL A 58 17.13 21.38 18.50
N ILE A 59 16.43 22.41 18.05
CA ILE A 59 15.45 22.34 16.98
C ILE A 59 16.06 23.01 15.75
N LEU A 60 16.47 22.18 14.78
CA LEU A 60 16.94 22.62 13.48
C LEU A 60 15.78 22.59 12.49
N SER A 61 15.65 23.62 11.65
CA SER A 61 14.68 23.64 10.56
C SER A 61 15.22 24.39 9.35
N ALA A 62 14.56 24.28 8.21
CA ALA A 62 14.84 25.08 7.04
C ALA A 62 13.56 25.42 6.29
N GLU A 63 13.55 26.60 5.69
CA GLU A 63 12.60 27.02 4.69
C GLU A 63 13.19 26.75 3.31
N PHE A 64 12.49 25.96 2.48
CA PHE A 64 12.85 25.70 1.09
C PHE A 64 11.86 26.42 0.19
N ILE A 65 12.36 27.23 -0.77
CA ILE A 65 11.53 28.02 -1.69
C ILE A 65 11.83 27.55 -3.11
N GLY A 66 10.80 27.09 -3.80
CA GLY A 66 10.85 26.58 -5.16
C GLY A 66 10.69 27.64 -6.25
N PRO A 67 10.81 27.25 -7.53
CA PRO A 67 10.78 28.16 -8.69
C PRO A 67 9.54 29.03 -8.76
N ASN A 68 8.38 28.50 -8.34
CA ASN A 68 7.08 29.20 -8.39
C ASN A 68 6.71 29.86 -7.06
N GLY A 69 7.67 30.06 -6.15
CA GLY A 69 7.42 30.61 -4.82
C GLY A 69 6.78 29.65 -3.83
N GLN A 70 6.61 28.38 -4.20
CA GLN A 70 6.16 27.34 -3.26
C GLN A 70 7.16 27.20 -2.14
N SER A 71 6.68 27.19 -0.90
CA SER A 71 7.51 27.12 0.30
C SER A 71 7.27 25.83 1.08
N PHE A 72 8.33 25.26 1.65
CA PHE A 72 8.31 24.10 2.51
C PHE A 72 9.10 24.37 3.79
N HIS A 73 8.43 24.26 4.92
CA HIS A 73 9.11 24.28 6.21
C HIS A 73 9.45 22.83 6.61
N VAL A 74 10.75 22.53 6.71
CA VAL A 74 11.27 21.20 6.98
C VAL A 74 12.06 21.18 8.27
N HIS A 75 11.76 20.24 9.17
CA HIS A 75 12.52 20.03 10.39
C HIS A 75 13.72 19.12 10.12
N GLY A 76 14.84 19.44 10.80
CA GLY A 76 16.02 18.60 10.85
C GLY A 76 15.96 17.58 11.98
N PHE A 77 16.89 16.67 11.96
CA PHE A 77 17.07 15.66 12.99
C PHE A 77 18.55 15.53 13.38
N TRP A 78 18.80 15.16 14.62
CA TRP A 78 20.14 14.83 15.07
C TRP A 78 20.55 13.45 14.53
N ASP A 79 21.73 13.36 13.90
CA ASP A 79 22.27 12.14 13.29
C ASP A 79 23.57 11.65 13.95
N GLY A 80 23.73 11.93 15.24
CA GLY A 80 24.88 11.48 16.04
C GLY A 80 26.00 12.47 16.12
N ASP A 81 26.86 12.29 17.11
CA ASP A 81 27.97 13.20 17.45
C ASP A 81 27.48 14.66 17.50
N ASN A 82 28.13 15.56 16.80
CA ASN A 82 27.73 16.97 16.67
C ASN A 82 27.04 17.23 15.30
N VAL A 83 26.35 16.24 14.70
CA VAL A 83 25.79 16.36 13.34
C VAL A 83 24.28 16.36 13.36
N TRP A 84 23.69 17.35 12.69
CA TRP A 84 22.28 17.42 12.32
C TRP A 84 22.13 17.29 10.81
N ALA A 85 21.02 16.71 10.39
CA ALA A 85 20.66 16.57 8.99
C ALA A 85 19.28 17.15 8.70
N LEU A 86 19.13 17.69 7.50
CA LEU A 86 17.87 18.07 6.86
C LEU A 86 17.72 17.24 5.60
N ARG A 87 16.54 16.66 5.39
CA ARG A 87 16.20 15.94 4.15
C ARG A 87 15.07 16.65 3.43
N PHE A 88 15.27 16.89 2.16
CA PHE A 88 14.29 17.55 1.32
C PHE A 88 14.14 16.83 -0.02
N SER A 89 12.92 16.68 -0.50
CA SER A 89 12.59 16.14 -1.82
C SER A 89 11.92 17.25 -2.63
N PRO A 90 12.61 17.85 -3.61
CA PRO A 90 12.05 18.94 -4.39
C PRO A 90 10.91 18.45 -5.26
N THR A 91 9.80 19.19 -5.28
CA THR A 91 8.57 18.83 -5.98
C THR A 91 8.48 19.36 -7.41
N GLN A 92 9.42 20.23 -7.82
CA GLN A 92 9.46 20.85 -9.14
C GLN A 92 10.91 20.96 -9.64
N ALA A 93 11.10 20.86 -10.93
CA ALA A 93 12.36 21.18 -11.57
C ALA A 93 12.61 22.69 -11.57
N GLY A 94 13.88 23.11 -11.55
CA GLY A 94 14.32 24.48 -11.56
C GLY A 94 15.09 24.88 -10.32
N LYS A 95 15.26 26.19 -10.13
CA LYS A 95 16.11 26.74 -9.08
C LYS A 95 15.37 26.80 -7.73
N TRP A 96 15.97 26.17 -6.74
CA TRP A 96 15.52 26.20 -5.34
C TRP A 96 16.49 26.97 -4.46
N SER A 97 15.97 27.64 -3.45
CA SER A 97 16.75 28.25 -2.35
C SER A 97 16.35 27.63 -1.02
N TYR A 98 17.27 27.68 -0.06
CA TYR A 98 16.96 27.29 1.31
C TYR A 98 17.63 28.21 2.32
N GLN A 99 17.00 28.36 3.49
CA GLN A 99 17.53 29.09 4.64
C GLN A 99 17.32 28.24 5.90
N VAL A 100 18.42 27.98 6.61
CA VAL A 100 18.43 27.18 7.85
C VAL A 100 18.23 28.09 9.06
N SER A 101 17.36 27.64 9.95
CA SER A 101 17.09 28.24 11.25
C SER A 101 17.36 27.24 12.37
N CYS A 102 17.80 27.75 13.52
CA CYS A 102 18.05 26.97 14.72
C CYS A 102 17.56 27.76 15.94
N ASP A 103 16.95 27.09 16.91
CA ASP A 103 16.41 27.69 18.13
C ASP A 103 17.52 28.04 19.14
N VAL A 104 18.73 27.48 18.97
CA VAL A 104 19.91 27.80 19.76
C VAL A 104 20.90 28.65 18.96
N ASP A 105 21.71 29.44 19.66
CA ASP A 105 22.74 30.25 19.03
C ASP A 105 24.03 29.42 18.83
N ASP A 106 24.04 28.65 17.77
CA ASP A 106 25.17 27.81 17.36
C ASP A 106 25.57 28.16 15.92
N PRO A 107 26.78 28.73 15.70
CA PRO A 107 27.20 29.14 14.36
C PRO A 107 27.44 27.99 13.39
N GLY A 108 27.51 26.76 13.87
CA GLY A 108 27.60 25.57 13.05
C GLY A 108 26.24 25.07 12.56
N LEU A 109 25.14 25.56 13.13
CA LEU A 109 23.77 25.16 12.82
C LEU A 109 22.92 26.30 12.24
N LYS A 110 23.13 27.54 12.69
CA LYS A 110 22.27 28.68 12.37
C LYS A 110 22.83 29.50 11.19
N GLY A 111 21.91 30.09 10.39
CA GLY A 111 22.28 31.07 9.36
C GLY A 111 22.83 30.48 8.06
N HIS A 112 22.88 29.16 7.93
CA HIS A 112 23.24 28.51 6.69
C HIS A 112 22.13 28.66 5.64
N GLY A 113 22.51 28.79 4.38
CA GLY A 113 21.57 28.88 3.28
C GLY A 113 22.26 28.68 1.94
N GLY A 114 21.49 28.57 0.90
CA GLY A 114 22.05 28.38 -0.42
C GLY A 114 21.02 28.21 -1.50
N VAL A 115 21.49 27.97 -2.71
CA VAL A 115 20.67 27.66 -3.89
C VAL A 115 21.19 26.38 -4.54
N PHE A 116 20.28 25.63 -5.16
CA PHE A 116 20.62 24.44 -5.94
C PHE A 116 19.66 24.29 -7.11
N GLU A 117 20.12 23.60 -8.15
CA GLU A 117 19.33 23.33 -9.34
C GLU A 117 18.70 21.94 -9.24
N VAL A 118 17.44 21.84 -9.64
CA VAL A 118 16.67 20.60 -9.69
C VAL A 118 16.35 20.26 -11.13
N LEU A 119 16.80 19.11 -11.56
CA LEU A 119 16.48 18.56 -12.88
C LEU A 119 15.06 17.99 -12.89
N PRO A 120 14.42 17.89 -14.07
CA PRO A 120 13.16 17.17 -14.22
C PRO A 120 13.23 15.75 -13.63
N ALA A 121 12.07 15.18 -13.35
CA ALA A 121 11.93 13.78 -12.96
C ALA A 121 12.61 12.87 -13.99
N THR A 122 13.18 11.77 -13.50
CA THR A 122 13.83 10.80 -14.40
C THR A 122 12.78 9.93 -15.11
N ASP A 123 13.06 9.53 -16.33
CA ASP A 123 12.22 8.58 -17.10
C ASP A 123 12.83 7.16 -17.02
N ASP A 124 13.10 6.71 -15.80
CA ASP A 124 13.57 5.35 -15.53
C ASP A 124 12.38 4.42 -15.16
N ASP A 125 12.66 3.15 -14.92
CA ASP A 125 11.63 2.15 -14.60
C ASP A 125 11.02 2.32 -13.21
N ASN A 126 11.56 3.22 -12.38
CA ASN A 126 11.04 3.47 -11.04
C ASN A 126 9.91 4.52 -11.07
N ALA A 127 8.69 4.09 -10.84
CA ALA A 127 7.53 4.97 -10.82
C ALA A 127 7.64 6.11 -9.78
N LEU A 128 8.38 5.90 -8.68
CA LEU A 128 8.59 6.94 -7.66
C LEU A 128 9.48 8.07 -8.18
N HIS A 129 10.41 7.77 -9.08
CA HIS A 129 11.25 8.77 -9.72
C HIS A 129 10.51 9.51 -10.85
N ARG A 130 9.60 8.84 -11.58
CA ARG A 130 8.83 9.43 -12.67
C ARG A 130 7.67 10.28 -12.21
N HIS A 131 6.95 9.80 -11.19
CA HIS A 131 5.63 10.34 -10.79
C HIS A 131 5.64 10.97 -9.39
N GLY A 132 6.74 10.79 -8.62
CA GLY A 132 6.84 11.21 -7.23
C GLY A 132 6.07 10.31 -6.27
N GLY A 133 6.73 9.89 -5.19
CA GLY A 133 6.21 8.88 -4.26
C GLY A 133 5.45 9.45 -3.06
N VAL A 134 5.10 10.73 -3.04
CA VAL A 134 4.17 11.30 -2.06
C VAL A 134 2.75 11.08 -2.57
N LEU A 135 1.99 10.25 -1.86
CA LEU A 135 0.64 9.92 -2.27
C LEU A 135 -0.36 11.00 -1.88
N HIS A 136 -1.31 11.28 -2.77
CA HIS A 136 -2.42 12.20 -2.55
C HIS A 136 -3.76 11.53 -2.85
N VAL A 137 -4.84 12.11 -2.35
CA VAL A 137 -6.20 11.70 -2.71
C VAL A 137 -6.53 12.25 -4.10
N SER A 138 -7.14 11.44 -4.94
CA SER A 138 -7.63 11.85 -6.27
C SER A 138 -8.69 12.95 -6.18
N PRO A 139 -8.88 13.76 -7.24
CA PRO A 139 -9.88 14.81 -7.25
C PRO A 139 -11.33 14.33 -7.05
N ASP A 140 -11.63 13.08 -7.42
CA ASP A 140 -12.95 12.46 -7.21
C ASP A 140 -13.06 11.70 -5.89
N HIS A 141 -12.01 11.70 -5.07
CA HIS A 141 -11.94 11.11 -3.74
C HIS A 141 -12.10 9.59 -3.66
N HIS A 142 -11.90 8.84 -4.77
CA HIS A 142 -12.12 7.40 -4.77
C HIS A 142 -10.86 6.54 -4.94
N TYR A 143 -9.72 7.17 -5.18
CA TYR A 143 -8.43 6.49 -5.28
C TYR A 143 -7.27 7.40 -4.85
N LEU A 144 -6.08 6.84 -4.77
CA LEU A 144 -4.86 7.58 -4.50
C LEU A 144 -4.11 7.86 -5.81
N THR A 145 -3.32 8.93 -5.81
CA THR A 145 -2.46 9.32 -6.91
C THR A 145 -1.01 9.44 -6.45
N TYR A 146 -0.09 9.31 -7.38
CA TYR A 146 1.28 9.80 -7.24
C TYR A 146 1.27 11.34 -7.14
N SER A 147 2.45 11.93 -6.88
CA SER A 147 2.59 13.39 -6.71
C SER A 147 2.21 14.19 -7.96
N ASP A 148 2.33 13.63 -9.15
CA ASP A 148 1.97 14.26 -10.43
C ASP A 148 0.49 14.06 -10.83
N GLY A 149 -0.30 13.40 -9.99
CA GLY A 149 -1.71 13.09 -10.26
C GLY A 149 -1.95 11.78 -11.01
N THR A 150 -0.91 11.06 -11.42
CA THR A 150 -1.05 9.71 -12.01
C THR A 150 -1.72 8.76 -11.03
N PRO A 151 -2.76 7.98 -11.44
CA PRO A 151 -3.44 7.03 -10.56
C PRO A 151 -2.49 6.01 -9.93
N PHE A 152 -2.59 5.82 -8.62
CA PHE A 152 -1.78 4.90 -7.85
C PHE A 152 -2.58 3.67 -7.46
N PHE A 153 -2.15 2.49 -7.90
CA PHE A 153 -2.74 1.22 -7.48
C PHE A 153 -2.01 0.71 -6.23
N TRP A 154 -2.71 0.66 -5.10
CA TRP A 154 -2.17 0.10 -3.87
C TRP A 154 -2.20 -1.43 -3.94
N LEU A 155 -1.05 -2.04 -4.21
CA LEU A 155 -0.82 -3.47 -3.98
C LEU A 155 0.23 -3.60 -2.88
N GLY A 156 -0.22 -3.89 -1.67
CA GLY A 156 0.61 -3.98 -0.48
C GLY A 156 0.98 -5.42 -0.10
N ASP A 157 2.08 -5.55 0.65
CA ASP A 157 2.41 -6.74 1.43
C ASP A 157 2.63 -6.34 2.89
N THR A 158 2.32 -7.22 3.82
CA THR A 158 2.39 -6.95 5.25
C THR A 158 3.67 -7.54 5.84
N TRP A 159 4.57 -6.65 6.28
CA TRP A 159 5.86 -6.97 6.88
C TRP A 159 5.93 -6.37 8.30
N TRP A 160 5.03 -6.82 9.18
CA TRP A 160 4.81 -6.23 10.49
C TRP A 160 6.03 -6.25 11.41
N PHE A 161 7.03 -7.09 11.11
CA PHE A 161 8.29 -7.18 11.86
C PHE A 161 9.46 -6.54 11.13
N CYS A 162 9.21 -5.66 10.20
CA CYS A 162 10.24 -4.92 9.46
C CYS A 162 10.10 -3.41 9.74
N PRO A 163 11.23 -2.70 10.00
CA PRO A 163 12.61 -3.19 10.07
C PRO A 163 12.95 -3.79 11.44
N SER A 164 13.54 -4.97 11.45
CA SER A 164 14.02 -5.59 12.69
C SER A 164 15.09 -6.66 12.44
N SER A 165 15.61 -7.27 13.51
CA SER A 165 16.51 -8.42 13.40
C SER A 165 15.84 -9.68 12.81
N LEU A 166 14.50 -9.76 12.82
CA LEU A 166 13.76 -10.85 12.21
C LEU A 166 13.71 -10.74 10.67
N VAL A 167 13.93 -9.55 10.12
CA VAL A 167 14.03 -9.31 8.67
C VAL A 167 15.37 -8.62 8.37
N PRO A 168 16.49 -9.34 8.49
CA PRO A 168 17.82 -8.72 8.43
C PRO A 168 18.15 -8.17 7.05
N PHE A 169 18.77 -6.96 7.06
CA PHE A 169 19.16 -6.22 5.86
C PHE A 169 20.43 -6.78 5.20
N ASN A 170 21.43 -7.21 6.01
CA ASN A 170 22.77 -7.57 5.51
C ASN A 170 23.05 -9.07 5.51
N HIS A 171 22.16 -9.90 6.02
CA HIS A 171 22.34 -11.34 6.07
C HIS A 171 21.01 -12.09 5.88
N SER A 172 21.12 -13.39 5.76
CA SER A 172 20.02 -14.34 5.70
C SER A 172 20.47 -15.68 6.29
N ASP A 173 19.54 -16.36 6.93
CA ASP A 173 19.78 -17.71 7.45
C ASP A 173 19.55 -18.80 6.38
N HIS A 174 19.19 -18.41 5.17
CA HIS A 174 18.98 -19.33 4.06
C HIS A 174 20.18 -19.35 3.11
N VAL A 175 20.72 -20.54 2.85
CA VAL A 175 21.85 -20.73 1.92
C VAL A 175 21.48 -20.23 0.53
N GLY A 176 22.34 -19.42 -0.06
CA GLY A 176 22.14 -18.83 -1.39
C GLY A 176 21.40 -17.50 -1.40
N ILE A 177 20.85 -17.03 -0.27
CA ILE A 177 20.28 -15.70 -0.12
C ILE A 177 21.17 -14.87 0.80
N GLN A 178 21.74 -13.79 0.29
CA GLN A 178 22.66 -12.94 1.05
C GLN A 178 21.96 -12.01 2.03
N SER A 179 20.74 -11.58 1.73
CA SER A 179 19.93 -10.68 2.55
C SER A 179 18.47 -11.05 2.43
N MET A 180 17.83 -11.30 3.57
CA MET A 180 16.41 -11.59 3.61
C MET A 180 15.58 -10.40 3.11
N TYR A 181 15.85 -9.20 3.65
CA TYR A 181 15.08 -8.01 3.26
C TYR A 181 15.19 -7.70 1.78
N LYS A 182 16.42 -7.69 1.23
CA LYS A 182 16.63 -7.40 -0.20
C LYS A 182 15.99 -8.45 -1.10
N ALA A 183 16.05 -9.73 -0.72
CA ALA A 183 15.37 -10.79 -1.46
C ALA A 183 13.86 -10.58 -1.49
N LEU A 184 13.26 -10.24 -0.33
CA LEU A 184 11.83 -9.97 -0.22
C LEU A 184 11.42 -8.76 -1.07
N VAL A 185 12.12 -7.63 -0.95
CA VAL A 185 11.88 -6.42 -1.76
C VAL A 185 11.97 -6.72 -3.25
N ASN A 186 13.06 -7.39 -3.69
CA ASN A 186 13.26 -7.71 -5.10
C ASN A 186 12.17 -8.64 -5.64
N LYS A 187 11.77 -9.62 -4.83
CA LYS A 187 10.66 -10.52 -5.19
C LYS A 187 9.36 -9.74 -5.39
N ARG A 188 9.00 -8.88 -4.44
CA ARG A 188 7.76 -8.08 -4.52
C ARG A 188 7.82 -7.04 -5.64
N LYS A 189 8.98 -6.41 -5.87
CA LYS A 189 9.20 -5.57 -7.06
C LYS A 189 8.87 -6.34 -8.36
N SER A 190 9.44 -7.53 -8.53
CA SER A 190 9.22 -8.36 -9.73
C SER A 190 7.74 -8.78 -9.91
N GLN A 191 6.97 -8.81 -8.83
CA GLN A 191 5.54 -9.08 -8.81
C GLN A 191 4.69 -7.82 -8.92
N GLY A 192 5.28 -6.63 -8.99
CA GLY A 192 4.58 -5.36 -9.16
C GLY A 192 3.91 -4.83 -7.89
N PHE A 193 4.34 -5.26 -6.72
CA PHE A 193 3.91 -4.65 -5.45
C PHE A 193 4.40 -3.21 -5.36
N THR A 194 3.56 -2.34 -4.80
CA THR A 194 3.81 -0.90 -4.69
C THR A 194 3.94 -0.43 -3.25
N ILE A 195 3.47 -1.21 -2.28
CA ILE A 195 3.46 -0.88 -0.86
C ILE A 195 4.06 -2.02 -0.03
N ALA A 196 4.80 -1.65 1.01
CA ALA A 196 5.17 -2.53 2.12
C ALA A 196 4.62 -1.93 3.43
N GLN A 197 3.65 -2.59 4.06
CA GLN A 197 3.16 -2.19 5.37
C GLN A 197 4.14 -2.67 6.44
N MET A 198 4.75 -1.73 7.16
CA MET A 198 5.80 -1.98 8.13
C MET A 198 5.45 -1.40 9.48
N ALA A 199 5.73 -2.13 10.57
CA ALA A 199 5.60 -1.63 11.93
C ALA A 199 6.99 -1.44 12.56
N PHE A 200 7.26 -0.21 12.98
CA PHE A 200 8.60 0.20 13.44
C PHE A 200 8.84 -0.07 14.91
N ILE A 201 7.81 0.05 15.72
CA ILE A 201 7.86 -0.22 17.16
C ILE A 201 6.81 -1.28 17.46
N GLY A 202 7.04 -2.03 18.54
CA GLY A 202 6.00 -2.90 19.09
C GLY A 202 5.75 -4.18 18.31
N SER A 203 6.60 -4.51 17.33
CA SER A 203 6.58 -5.87 16.80
C SER A 203 7.01 -6.84 17.90
N LEU A 204 6.09 -7.69 18.33
CA LEU A 204 6.31 -8.70 19.36
C LEU A 204 7.58 -9.52 19.05
N GLY A 205 8.66 -9.26 19.80
CA GLY A 205 9.95 -9.91 19.60
C GLY A 205 11.05 -9.07 18.94
N ALA A 206 10.76 -7.87 18.45
CA ALA A 206 11.79 -6.95 17.93
C ALA A 206 12.38 -6.10 19.08
N HIS A 207 13.01 -6.73 20.04
CA HIS A 207 13.57 -6.08 21.24
C HIS A 207 14.50 -4.91 20.93
N GLN A 208 15.16 -4.88 19.78
CA GLN A 208 16.08 -3.80 19.41
C GLN A 208 15.36 -2.51 19.04
N SER A 209 14.22 -2.58 18.33
CA SER A 209 13.46 -1.38 17.98
C SER A 209 12.84 -0.73 19.22
N VAL A 210 12.22 -1.53 20.08
CA VAL A 210 11.65 -1.04 21.34
C VAL A 210 12.74 -0.44 22.23
N ALA A 211 13.90 -1.07 22.38
CA ALA A 211 15.01 -0.55 23.18
C ALA A 211 15.58 0.78 22.64
N ALA A 212 15.70 0.92 21.32
CA ALA A 212 16.14 2.16 20.68
C ALA A 212 15.17 3.33 20.93
N PHE A 213 13.87 3.06 21.01
CA PHE A 213 12.84 4.04 21.33
C PHE A 213 12.73 4.33 22.82
N MET A 214 12.74 3.30 23.65
CA MET A 214 12.65 3.48 25.10
C MET A 214 13.88 4.22 25.64
N GLY A 215 15.06 4.02 25.05
CA GLY A 215 16.24 4.81 25.33
C GLY A 215 16.00 6.30 25.11
N LEU A 216 15.31 6.66 24.05
CA LEU A 216 14.96 8.03 23.69
C LEU A 216 14.00 8.67 24.70
N LEU A 217 12.97 7.93 25.12
CA LEU A 217 11.91 8.44 26.00
C LEU A 217 12.31 8.50 27.46
N ASN A 218 13.15 7.57 27.93
CA ASN A 218 13.51 7.42 29.33
C ASN A 218 14.85 8.07 29.69
N GLY A 219 15.38 8.99 28.86
CA GLY A 219 16.65 9.65 29.07
C GLY A 219 17.88 8.76 28.83
N GLY A 220 17.68 7.62 28.17
CA GLY A 220 18.74 6.73 27.73
C GLY A 220 19.52 7.24 26.52
N LYS A 221 20.48 6.46 26.05
CA LYS A 221 21.26 6.81 24.87
C LYS A 221 20.45 6.59 23.60
N PHE A 222 20.44 7.61 22.75
CA PHE A 222 19.84 7.54 21.42
C PHE A 222 20.70 6.67 20.49
N ASP A 223 20.16 5.58 19.97
CA ASP A 223 20.89 4.67 19.08
C ASP A 223 20.82 5.14 17.62
N VAL A 224 21.69 6.08 17.26
CA VAL A 224 21.80 6.57 15.88
C VAL A 224 22.14 5.45 14.89
N ALA A 225 22.92 4.46 15.30
CA ALA A 225 23.29 3.36 14.43
C ALA A 225 22.09 2.53 14.02
N TYR A 226 21.11 2.37 14.92
CA TYR A 226 19.82 1.77 14.58
C TYR A 226 19.07 2.57 13.50
N TRP A 227 18.96 3.89 13.65
CA TRP A 227 18.24 4.75 12.71
C TRP A 227 18.90 4.79 11.33
N ARG A 228 20.21 4.77 11.27
CA ARG A 228 20.97 4.65 10.01
C ARG A 228 20.72 3.30 9.33
N LYS A 229 20.49 2.22 10.09
CA LYS A 229 20.03 0.95 9.52
C LYS A 229 18.62 1.08 8.93
N VAL A 230 17.71 1.72 9.65
CA VAL A 230 16.33 1.96 9.16
C VAL A 230 16.32 2.77 7.87
N ASP A 231 17.20 3.79 7.76
CA ASP A 231 17.38 4.53 6.51
C ASP A 231 17.66 3.61 5.32
N ALA A 232 18.53 2.62 5.50
CA ALA A 232 18.86 1.67 4.43
C ALA A 232 17.64 0.82 3.98
N TYR A 233 16.76 0.43 4.92
CA TYR A 233 15.52 -0.28 4.56
C TYR A 233 14.61 0.59 3.70
N ILE A 234 14.38 1.84 4.11
CA ILE A 234 13.49 2.77 3.39
C ILE A 234 14.07 3.09 2.00
N GLN A 235 15.35 3.43 1.92
CA GLN A 235 16.02 3.75 0.67
C GLN A 235 15.96 2.59 -0.31
N TYR A 236 16.27 1.37 0.14
CA TYR A 236 16.24 0.19 -0.71
C TYR A 236 14.83 -0.13 -1.24
N ALA A 237 13.80 0.05 -0.41
CA ALA A 237 12.41 -0.09 -0.85
C ALA A 237 12.06 0.97 -1.93
N ASN A 238 12.44 2.24 -1.71
CA ASN A 238 12.18 3.31 -2.66
C ASN A 238 12.93 3.11 -3.99
N GLU A 239 14.18 2.66 -3.96
CA GLU A 239 14.94 2.28 -5.18
C GLU A 239 14.27 1.12 -5.94
N ALA A 240 13.57 0.26 -5.23
CA ALA A 240 12.76 -0.79 -5.85
C ALA A 240 11.39 -0.32 -6.37
N GLY A 241 10.98 0.93 -6.12
CA GLY A 241 9.65 1.44 -6.46
C GLY A 241 8.56 1.07 -5.46
N ILE A 242 8.94 0.66 -4.25
CA ILE A 242 8.01 0.27 -3.18
C ILE A 242 7.98 1.40 -2.12
N ILE A 243 6.77 1.80 -1.74
CA ILE A 243 6.52 2.79 -0.69
C ILE A 243 6.31 2.08 0.64
N PRO A 244 7.15 2.29 1.66
CA PRO A 244 6.85 1.88 3.02
C PRO A 244 5.62 2.61 3.55
N ALA A 245 4.57 1.87 3.92
CA ALA A 245 3.45 2.35 4.70
C ALA A 245 3.77 2.08 6.18
N ILE A 246 4.14 3.14 6.88
CA ILE A 246 4.76 3.04 8.20
C ILE A 246 3.70 3.14 9.28
N ILE A 247 3.56 2.08 10.06
CA ILE A 247 2.91 2.09 11.37
C ILE A 247 4.02 2.34 12.41
N LEU A 248 3.91 3.43 13.17
CA LEU A 248 4.91 3.69 14.20
C LEU A 248 4.79 2.66 15.32
N ASP A 249 3.57 2.42 15.80
CA ASP A 249 3.29 1.51 16.89
C ASP A 249 1.88 0.90 16.81
N TRP A 250 1.70 -0.24 17.49
CA TRP A 250 0.42 -0.87 17.72
C TRP A 250 -0.19 -0.35 19.03
N HIS A 251 -1.47 -0.04 19.02
CA HIS A 251 -2.16 0.52 20.18
C HIS A 251 -1.89 -0.25 21.49
N TYR A 252 -1.96 -1.57 21.46
CA TYR A 252 -1.85 -2.40 22.67
C TYR A 252 -0.41 -2.76 23.07
N LEU A 253 0.63 -2.29 22.39
CA LEU A 253 2.01 -2.69 22.68
C LEU A 253 2.77 -1.62 23.46
N ALA A 254 2.96 -0.45 22.92
CA ALA A 254 3.76 0.59 23.55
C ALA A 254 2.99 1.89 23.80
N LEU A 255 1.98 2.21 22.99
CA LEU A 255 1.20 3.45 23.14
C LEU A 255 0.62 3.67 24.54
N PRO A 256 0.09 2.66 25.26
CA PRO A 256 -0.39 2.88 26.61
C PRO A 256 0.66 3.35 27.61
N THR A 257 1.95 3.21 27.25
CA THR A 257 3.08 3.62 28.10
C THR A 257 3.61 5.01 27.78
N TYR A 258 3.15 5.64 26.69
CA TYR A 258 3.63 6.95 26.24
C TYR A 258 2.64 8.06 26.59
N THR A 259 3.17 9.18 27.06
CA THR A 259 2.39 10.42 27.08
C THR A 259 2.21 10.95 25.66
N LEU A 260 1.18 11.78 25.45
CA LEU A 260 0.95 12.42 24.17
C LEU A 260 2.18 13.22 23.69
N GLU A 261 2.87 13.91 24.59
CA GLU A 261 4.07 14.69 24.25
C GLU A 261 5.27 13.81 23.86
N GLN A 262 5.43 12.65 24.49
CA GLN A 262 6.43 11.67 24.08
C GLN A 262 6.13 11.12 22.69
N TRP A 263 4.86 10.87 22.40
CA TRP A 263 4.44 10.39 21.10
C TRP A 263 4.62 11.44 20.01
N LYS A 264 4.29 12.71 20.27
CA LYS A 264 4.58 13.83 19.38
C LYS A 264 6.07 13.96 19.09
N PHE A 265 6.91 13.81 20.13
CA PHE A 265 8.36 13.85 19.96
C PHE A 265 8.86 12.77 19.00
N LEU A 266 8.39 11.55 19.13
CA LEU A 266 8.72 10.44 18.23
C LEU A 266 8.31 10.74 16.79
N TRP A 267 7.08 11.19 16.57
CA TRP A 267 6.61 11.53 15.24
C TRP A 267 7.36 12.71 14.63
N ASN A 268 7.74 13.70 15.40
CA ASN A 268 8.59 14.79 14.91
C ASN A 268 9.94 14.26 14.37
N TYR A 269 10.55 13.34 15.10
CA TYR A 269 11.79 12.72 14.65
C TYR A 269 11.59 11.89 13.37
N PHE A 270 10.50 11.12 13.30
CA PHE A 270 10.14 10.33 12.11
C PHE A 270 9.89 11.20 10.90
N ILE A 271 9.07 12.22 11.05
CA ILE A 271 8.75 13.15 9.96
C ILE A 271 10.02 13.86 9.49
N ALA A 272 10.84 14.37 10.40
CA ALA A 272 12.09 15.02 10.06
C ALA A 272 13.04 14.09 9.29
N ARG A 273 13.11 12.82 9.68
CA ARG A 273 14.05 11.86 9.08
C ARG A 273 13.53 11.26 7.77
N TYR A 274 12.21 11.03 7.64
CA TYR A 274 11.65 10.20 6.54
C TYR A 274 10.65 10.91 5.63
N ALA A 275 10.16 12.09 5.95
CA ALA A 275 9.17 12.76 5.11
C ALA A 275 9.65 13.07 3.68
N ALA A 276 10.96 13.28 3.50
CA ALA A 276 11.55 13.48 2.17
C ALA A 276 11.68 12.19 1.33
N HIS A 277 11.42 11.04 1.92
CA HIS A 277 11.36 9.77 1.21
C HIS A 277 9.92 9.45 0.75
N SER A 278 9.79 8.55 -0.21
CA SER A 278 8.52 7.99 -0.62
C SER A 278 8.01 7.04 0.47
N VAL A 279 7.26 7.57 1.43
CA VAL A 279 6.62 6.84 2.52
C VAL A 279 5.18 7.32 2.68
N THR A 280 4.33 6.54 3.33
CA THR A 280 3.01 7.00 3.80
C THR A 280 2.85 6.66 5.27
N TRP A 281 2.00 7.40 5.98
CA TRP A 281 1.82 7.27 7.43
C TRP A 281 0.52 6.55 7.74
N LEU A 282 0.63 5.48 8.52
CA LEU A 282 -0.47 4.85 9.23
C LEU A 282 -0.28 5.16 10.72
N VAL A 283 -1.07 6.08 11.24
CA VAL A 283 -0.85 6.72 12.56
C VAL A 283 -0.61 5.71 13.68
N CYS A 284 -1.40 4.63 13.68
CA CYS A 284 -1.34 3.56 14.66
C CYS A 284 -1.89 2.26 14.06
N GLY A 285 -1.43 1.12 14.58
CA GLY A 285 -1.97 -0.20 14.29
C GLY A 285 -3.11 -0.56 15.25
N GLU A 286 -4.20 -1.10 14.70
CA GLU A 286 -5.39 -1.57 15.44
C GLU A 286 -5.95 -0.53 16.43
N TYR A 287 -6.05 0.72 15.94
CA TYR A 287 -6.31 1.94 16.72
C TYR A 287 -7.59 1.94 17.54
N ASN A 288 -8.58 1.16 17.14
CA ASN A 288 -9.92 1.07 17.76
C ASN A 288 -10.18 -0.29 18.39
N SER A 289 -9.13 -0.99 18.84
CA SER A 289 -9.26 -2.18 19.68
C SER A 289 -9.98 -1.86 20.99
N PRO A 290 -10.56 -2.85 21.70
CA PRO A 290 -11.44 -2.60 22.85
C PRO A 290 -10.85 -1.70 23.93
N ASP A 291 -9.54 -1.76 24.13
CA ASP A 291 -8.82 -0.99 25.17
C ASP A 291 -8.11 0.26 24.62
N ALA A 292 -8.44 0.69 23.38
CA ALA A 292 -7.77 1.80 22.71
C ALA A 292 -8.19 3.17 23.27
N ASP A 293 -7.21 4.04 23.51
CA ASP A 293 -7.45 5.48 23.62
C ASP A 293 -7.54 6.09 22.21
N VAL A 294 -8.73 5.95 21.63
CA VAL A 294 -9.01 6.46 20.27
C VAL A 294 -8.80 7.97 20.20
N THR A 295 -9.12 8.72 21.25
CA THR A 295 -8.95 10.19 21.28
C THR A 295 -7.50 10.58 21.11
N GLN A 296 -6.58 9.88 21.76
CA GLN A 296 -5.15 10.10 21.61
C GLN A 296 -4.69 9.83 20.17
N VAL A 297 -5.18 8.74 19.55
CA VAL A 297 -4.84 8.41 18.15
C VAL A 297 -5.35 9.48 17.18
N LEU A 298 -6.61 9.93 17.35
CA LEU A 298 -7.18 10.98 16.51
C LEU A 298 -6.42 12.31 16.64
N THR A 299 -6.03 12.68 17.86
CA THR A 299 -5.20 13.86 18.12
C THR A 299 -3.84 13.76 17.42
N MET A 300 -3.23 12.57 17.44
CA MET A 300 -1.96 12.35 16.75
C MET A 300 -2.09 12.38 15.23
N GLY A 301 -3.19 11.88 14.66
CA GLY A 301 -3.43 11.98 13.23
C GLY A 301 -3.46 13.44 12.74
N ALA A 302 -4.16 14.31 13.45
CA ALA A 302 -4.20 15.74 13.18
C ALA A 302 -2.79 16.36 13.28
N TYR A 303 -2.05 16.02 14.34
CA TYR A 303 -0.69 16.50 14.54
C TYR A 303 0.27 16.11 13.42
N ILE A 304 0.25 14.84 13.00
CA ILE A 304 1.09 14.33 11.90
C ILE A 304 0.76 15.05 10.59
N LYS A 305 -0.54 15.19 10.27
CA LYS A 305 -0.99 15.88 9.06
C LYS A 305 -0.55 17.34 9.00
N GLU A 306 -0.56 18.02 10.15
CA GLU A 306 -0.05 19.38 10.25
C GLU A 306 1.46 19.46 10.04
N ARG A 307 2.22 18.52 10.63
CA ARG A 307 3.69 18.52 10.63
C ARG A 307 4.32 18.00 9.35
N ASP A 308 3.64 17.16 8.58
CA ASP A 308 4.20 16.66 7.32
C ASP A 308 4.32 17.79 6.28
N PRO A 309 5.53 18.18 5.88
CA PRO A 309 5.71 19.28 4.93
C PRO A 309 5.13 19.01 3.56
N TYR A 310 4.95 17.73 3.18
CA TYR A 310 4.42 17.33 1.88
C TYR A 310 2.91 17.09 1.89
N LYS A 311 2.25 17.15 3.06
CA LYS A 311 0.79 16.95 3.21
C LYS A 311 0.26 15.67 2.55
N ARG A 312 1.06 14.61 2.59
CA ARG A 312 0.71 13.30 2.00
C ARG A 312 -0.60 12.75 2.54
N ALA A 313 -1.19 11.85 1.78
CA ALA A 313 -2.34 11.07 2.25
C ALA A 313 -1.91 10.19 3.43
N ILE A 314 -2.67 10.27 4.54
CA ILE A 314 -2.45 9.49 5.75
C ILE A 314 -3.72 8.77 6.17
N SER A 315 -3.54 7.68 6.91
CA SER A 315 -4.62 6.86 7.44
C SER A 315 -4.26 6.27 8.80
N VAL A 316 -5.06 5.37 9.28
CA VAL A 316 -4.80 4.57 10.49
C VAL A 316 -5.21 3.12 10.21
N HIS A 317 -4.48 2.15 10.75
CA HIS A 317 -4.82 0.74 10.61
C HIS A 317 -5.84 0.34 11.70
N PRO A 318 -7.04 -0.12 11.32
CA PRO A 318 -8.08 -0.47 12.29
C PRO A 318 -7.85 -1.85 12.91
N TRP A 319 -8.50 -2.09 14.06
CA TRP A 319 -8.77 -3.43 14.57
C TRP A 319 -9.68 -4.16 13.58
N TRP A 320 -9.62 -5.49 13.58
CA TRP A 320 -10.50 -6.29 12.72
C TRP A 320 -11.96 -5.82 12.83
N TYR A 321 -12.74 -6.00 11.79
CA TYR A 321 -14.11 -5.52 11.70
C TYR A 321 -14.89 -5.76 13.01
N ALA A 322 -14.99 -4.75 13.83
CA ALA A 322 -15.69 -4.74 15.11
C ALA A 322 -16.96 -3.87 15.02
N GLY A 323 -17.65 -3.85 13.89
CA GLY A 323 -18.89 -3.08 13.69
C GLY A 323 -18.85 -1.65 14.28
N ASP A 324 -19.35 -0.66 13.62
CA ASP A 324 -19.79 0.63 14.16
C ASP A 324 -18.77 1.69 14.61
N LYS A 325 -17.47 1.51 14.49
CA LYS A 325 -16.58 2.55 15.01
C LYS A 325 -15.81 3.27 13.92
N HIS A 326 -16.53 3.97 13.07
CA HIS A 326 -15.96 4.87 12.05
C HIS A 326 -15.45 6.19 12.63
N GLN A 327 -14.90 6.14 13.85
CA GLN A 327 -14.53 7.33 14.62
C GLN A 327 -13.54 8.25 13.88
N ALA A 328 -12.63 7.67 13.08
CA ALA A 328 -11.66 8.44 12.32
C ALA A 328 -12.22 9.02 11.00
N TRP A 329 -13.35 8.53 10.50
CA TRP A 329 -13.81 8.89 9.15
C TRP A 329 -14.15 10.37 8.99
N SER A 330 -14.70 11.00 10.00
CA SER A 330 -15.04 12.43 10.01
C SER A 330 -13.84 13.34 10.25
N GLU A 331 -12.68 12.79 10.61
CA GLU A 331 -11.50 13.59 10.86
C GLU A 331 -10.94 14.19 9.56
N PRO A 332 -10.65 15.50 9.54
CA PRO A 332 -10.14 16.17 8.34
C PRO A 332 -8.78 15.62 7.85
N TRP A 333 -8.00 15.05 8.75
CA TRP A 333 -6.69 14.50 8.46
C TRP A 333 -6.74 13.09 7.87
N TYR A 334 -7.85 12.35 8.07
CA TYR A 334 -8.01 10.97 7.65
C TYR A 334 -8.34 10.93 6.15
N ASP A 335 -7.33 10.74 5.33
CA ASP A 335 -7.43 10.91 3.88
C ASP A 335 -8.02 9.71 3.16
N PHE A 336 -7.74 8.49 3.65
CA PHE A 336 -8.26 7.27 3.05
C PHE A 336 -8.66 6.25 4.11
N ILE A 337 -9.72 5.50 3.82
CA ILE A 337 -10.26 4.48 4.71
C ILE A 337 -9.48 3.19 4.54
N MET A 338 -8.93 2.67 5.63
CA MET A 338 -8.33 1.35 5.65
C MET A 338 -9.25 0.38 6.40
N TYR A 339 -9.41 -0.81 5.86
CA TYR A 339 -10.09 -1.92 6.53
C TYR A 339 -9.13 -3.03 6.89
N GLN A 340 -9.45 -3.75 7.96
CA GLN A 340 -8.89 -5.05 8.29
C GLN A 340 -9.99 -6.09 8.16
N GLY A 341 -10.01 -6.82 7.04
CA GLY A 341 -11.01 -7.85 6.75
C GLY A 341 -10.87 -9.11 7.59
N ALA A 342 -9.85 -9.17 8.44
CA ALA A 342 -9.56 -10.17 9.46
C ALA A 342 -9.30 -11.61 8.96
N HIS A 343 -8.88 -12.46 9.90
CA HIS A 343 -8.52 -13.87 9.68
C HIS A 343 -9.56 -14.83 10.26
N GLY A 344 -10.79 -14.34 10.52
CA GLY A 344 -11.91 -15.09 11.12
C GLY A 344 -12.90 -15.66 10.10
N ASN A 345 -14.03 -16.13 10.56
CA ASN A 345 -15.26 -16.50 9.83
C ASN A 345 -15.18 -17.74 8.90
N GLY A 346 -14.10 -18.54 8.94
CA GLY A 346 -14.01 -19.80 8.21
C GLY A 346 -13.53 -19.68 6.76
N PRO A 347 -13.24 -20.82 6.11
CA PRO A 347 -12.79 -20.87 4.73
C PRO A 347 -13.91 -20.43 3.76
N GLY A 348 -13.52 -19.78 2.66
CA GLY A 348 -14.45 -19.33 1.61
C GLY A 348 -15.24 -18.07 1.96
N THR A 349 -15.12 -17.52 3.16
CA THR A 349 -15.82 -16.29 3.56
C THR A 349 -15.04 -15.04 3.16
N VAL A 350 -15.75 -13.93 2.97
CA VAL A 350 -15.19 -12.58 2.77
C VAL A 350 -15.84 -11.63 3.76
N PRO A 351 -15.27 -10.45 3.99
CA PRO A 351 -16.00 -9.38 4.69
C PRO A 351 -17.28 -9.03 3.93
N PRO A 352 -18.33 -8.58 4.61
CA PRO A 352 -19.55 -8.16 3.91
C PRO A 352 -19.29 -7.05 2.91
N THR A 353 -19.94 -7.11 1.75
CA THR A 353 -19.77 -6.15 0.66
C THR A 353 -20.08 -4.71 1.09
N TYR A 354 -21.06 -4.53 1.96
CA TYR A 354 -21.49 -3.20 2.40
C TYR A 354 -20.40 -2.43 3.16
N ILE A 355 -19.45 -3.13 3.79
CA ILE A 355 -18.34 -2.48 4.50
C ILE A 355 -17.54 -1.60 3.54
N TYR A 356 -17.17 -2.14 2.38
CA TYR A 356 -16.38 -1.40 1.40
C TYR A 356 -17.21 -0.36 0.64
N SER A 357 -18.47 -0.68 0.33
CA SER A 357 -19.37 0.26 -0.34
C SER A 357 -19.75 1.43 0.56
N GLU A 358 -19.88 1.24 1.87
CA GLU A 358 -20.09 2.33 2.82
C GLU A 358 -18.93 3.34 2.81
N GLY A 359 -17.69 2.85 2.78
CA GLY A 359 -16.51 3.70 2.62
C GLY A 359 -16.47 4.43 1.27
N TRP A 360 -16.86 3.74 0.19
CA TRP A 360 -16.99 4.34 -1.12
C TRP A 360 -18.04 5.48 -1.12
N ASP A 361 -19.22 5.22 -0.57
CA ASP A 361 -20.32 6.18 -0.51
C ASP A 361 -20.00 7.37 0.41
N TYR A 362 -19.11 7.17 1.40
CA TYR A 362 -18.59 8.26 2.24
C TYR A 362 -17.70 9.23 1.47
N GLY A 363 -17.16 8.84 0.31
CA GLY A 363 -16.36 9.71 -0.55
C GLY A 363 -14.91 9.83 -0.12
N LYS A 364 -14.30 8.73 0.31
CA LYS A 364 -12.84 8.61 0.54
C LYS A 364 -12.31 7.36 -0.16
N PRO A 365 -11.03 7.34 -0.60
CA PRO A 365 -10.40 6.12 -1.09
C PRO A 365 -10.49 5.00 -0.05
N VAL A 366 -10.78 3.78 -0.47
CA VAL A 366 -10.94 2.61 0.39
C VAL A 366 -9.85 1.59 0.09
N ILE A 367 -9.17 1.09 1.11
CA ILE A 367 -8.12 0.09 0.99
C ILE A 367 -8.40 -1.07 1.95
N GLU A 368 -8.37 -2.30 1.44
CA GLU A 368 -8.31 -3.48 2.29
C GLU A 368 -6.85 -3.70 2.74
N GLY A 369 -6.54 -3.35 3.97
CA GLY A 369 -5.18 -3.31 4.51
C GLY A 369 -4.71 -4.62 5.13
N GLU A 370 -5.65 -5.49 5.57
CA GLU A 370 -5.32 -6.78 6.17
C GLU A 370 -6.49 -7.76 6.07
N ALA A 371 -6.47 -8.60 5.04
CA ALA A 371 -7.51 -9.59 4.82
C ALA A 371 -7.05 -11.03 5.14
N ARG A 372 -7.42 -12.00 4.33
CA ARG A 372 -7.11 -13.42 4.48
C ARG A 372 -5.65 -13.68 4.10
N TYR A 373 -4.74 -13.73 5.07
CA TYR A 373 -3.35 -14.08 4.79
C TYR A 373 -3.24 -15.51 4.28
N GLU A 374 -2.43 -15.70 3.26
CA GLU A 374 -2.25 -17.00 2.64
C GLU A 374 -1.62 -18.00 3.62
N PHE A 375 -2.28 -19.16 3.77
CA PHE A 375 -1.93 -20.24 4.69
C PHE A 375 -1.93 -19.89 6.19
N ILE A 376 -2.57 -18.78 6.58
CA ILE A 376 -2.90 -18.58 7.99
C ILE A 376 -4.14 -19.44 8.33
N ARG A 377 -4.13 -20.14 9.45
CA ARG A 377 -5.21 -21.07 9.86
C ARG A 377 -5.58 -22.04 8.73
N TRP A 378 -6.78 -21.94 8.22
CA TRP A 378 -7.37 -22.76 7.14
C TRP A 378 -7.37 -22.09 5.77
N PHE A 379 -6.93 -20.85 5.66
CA PHE A 379 -6.99 -20.11 4.40
C PHE A 379 -6.00 -20.68 3.38
N LYS A 380 -6.49 -20.81 2.16
CA LYS A 380 -5.73 -21.24 0.98
C LYS A 380 -5.51 -20.07 0.04
N THR A 381 -4.72 -20.27 -0.97
CA THR A 381 -4.53 -19.30 -2.07
C THR A 381 -5.86 -18.79 -2.66
N SER A 382 -6.87 -19.67 -2.78
CA SER A 382 -8.19 -19.29 -3.28
C SER A 382 -8.94 -18.33 -2.36
N ASP A 383 -8.76 -18.46 -1.03
CA ASP A 383 -9.42 -17.59 -0.06
C ASP A 383 -8.80 -16.19 -0.09
N THR A 384 -7.47 -16.11 -0.16
CA THR A 384 -6.75 -14.83 -0.32
C THR A 384 -7.12 -14.13 -1.63
N ARG A 385 -7.16 -14.86 -2.74
CA ARG A 385 -7.58 -14.33 -4.04
C ARG A 385 -9.04 -13.88 -4.01
N ARG A 386 -9.95 -14.65 -3.40
CA ARG A 386 -11.36 -14.30 -3.23
C ARG A 386 -11.49 -12.97 -2.48
N ALA A 387 -10.81 -12.82 -1.34
CA ALA A 387 -10.84 -11.59 -0.55
C ALA A 387 -10.38 -10.38 -1.37
N ALA A 388 -9.30 -10.52 -2.13
CA ALA A 388 -8.76 -9.44 -2.95
C ALA A 388 -9.71 -8.99 -4.05
N TRP A 389 -10.24 -9.93 -4.86
CA TRP A 389 -11.20 -9.60 -5.92
C TRP A 389 -12.51 -9.04 -5.36
N HIS A 390 -12.99 -9.60 -4.25
CA HIS A 390 -14.18 -9.09 -3.57
C HIS A 390 -13.99 -7.64 -3.13
N ALA A 391 -12.92 -7.31 -2.42
CA ALA A 391 -12.62 -5.96 -1.96
C ALA A 391 -12.55 -4.96 -3.14
N MET A 392 -11.81 -5.30 -4.18
CA MET A 392 -11.68 -4.45 -5.37
C MET A 392 -13.02 -4.22 -6.06
N GLN A 393 -13.87 -5.26 -6.20
CA GLN A 393 -15.18 -5.13 -6.84
C GLN A 393 -16.17 -4.35 -5.98
N ALA A 394 -16.05 -4.42 -4.66
CA ALA A 394 -16.95 -3.75 -3.73
C ALA A 394 -16.62 -2.26 -3.47
N GLY A 395 -15.52 -1.74 -4.03
CA GLY A 395 -15.20 -0.31 -3.93
C GLY A 395 -13.77 0.03 -3.55
N CYS A 396 -12.97 -0.93 -3.10
CA CYS A 396 -11.58 -0.65 -2.77
C CYS A 396 -10.77 -0.19 -3.99
N CYS A 397 -9.83 0.70 -3.76
CA CYS A 397 -8.81 1.14 -4.71
C CYS A 397 -7.46 0.44 -4.49
N GLY A 398 -7.40 -0.49 -3.55
CA GLY A 398 -6.21 -1.24 -3.23
C GLY A 398 -6.44 -2.38 -2.25
N TYR A 399 -5.44 -3.25 -2.17
CA TYR A 399 -5.44 -4.46 -1.38
C TYR A 399 -4.04 -4.74 -0.84
N SER A 400 -3.94 -5.14 0.42
CA SER A 400 -2.69 -5.62 1.01
C SER A 400 -2.75 -7.13 1.23
N TYR A 401 -1.80 -7.81 0.62
CA TYR A 401 -1.55 -9.23 0.75
C TYR A 401 -0.77 -9.52 2.04
N GLY A 402 -0.92 -10.72 2.55
CA GLY A 402 -0.09 -11.26 3.62
C GLY A 402 0.12 -12.76 3.46
N ALA A 403 1.22 -13.28 3.98
CA ALA A 403 1.58 -14.68 3.92
C ALA A 403 2.03 -15.22 5.28
N ASN A 404 1.54 -16.41 5.65
CA ASN A 404 2.00 -17.09 6.85
C ASN A 404 3.46 -17.51 6.68
N GLY A 405 4.33 -16.95 7.53
CA GLY A 405 5.79 -17.07 7.43
C GLY A 405 6.49 -15.80 6.92
N LEU A 406 5.73 -14.76 6.47
CA LEU A 406 6.27 -13.42 6.14
C LEU A 406 5.73 -12.33 7.04
N TRP A 407 4.43 -12.29 7.32
CA TRP A 407 3.88 -11.30 8.25
C TRP A 407 4.56 -11.40 9.63
N TYR A 408 4.88 -12.62 10.03
CA TYR A 408 5.82 -12.98 11.09
C TYR A 408 6.85 -13.92 10.50
N PRO A 409 8.07 -13.47 10.23
CA PRO A 409 9.08 -14.30 9.58
C PRO A 409 9.50 -15.48 10.44
N THR A 410 9.48 -16.67 9.85
CA THR A 410 9.89 -17.90 10.51
C THR A 410 10.93 -18.66 9.69
N GLN A 411 11.84 -19.31 10.39
CA GLN A 411 12.87 -20.16 9.78
C GLN A 411 12.44 -21.63 9.73
N SER A 412 11.56 -22.04 10.66
CA SER A 412 11.04 -23.40 10.73
C SER A 412 9.57 -23.42 11.15
N PRO A 413 8.82 -24.49 10.85
CA PRO A 413 7.43 -24.65 11.29
C PRO A 413 7.25 -24.69 12.81
N SER A 414 8.32 -24.85 13.57
CA SER A 414 8.30 -24.98 15.04
C SER A 414 8.43 -23.65 15.78
N ASP A 415 8.72 -22.54 15.10
CA ASP A 415 9.00 -21.24 15.73
C ASP A 415 7.77 -20.56 16.33
N HIS A 416 6.57 -21.13 16.13
CA HIS A 416 5.30 -20.56 16.56
C HIS A 416 4.85 -20.95 17.97
N LYS A 417 5.68 -20.87 18.99
CA LYS A 417 5.22 -21.10 20.37
C LYS A 417 4.12 -20.12 20.82
N PHE A 418 4.15 -18.89 20.33
CA PHE A 418 3.18 -17.83 20.68
C PHE A 418 1.94 -17.78 19.77
N TRP A 419 2.00 -18.37 18.57
CA TRP A 419 1.01 -18.15 17.52
C TRP A 419 0.23 -19.38 17.11
N LYS A 420 0.07 -20.35 18.03
CA LYS A 420 -0.74 -21.56 17.82
C LYS A 420 -2.09 -21.31 17.13
N PRO A 421 -2.81 -20.22 17.41
CA PRO A 421 -4.07 -19.93 16.74
C PRO A 421 -3.97 -19.69 15.23
N TRP A 422 -2.78 -19.33 14.71
CA TRP A 422 -2.57 -18.94 13.32
C TRP A 422 -2.12 -20.10 12.42
N GLY A 423 -1.98 -21.30 12.98
CA GLY A 423 -1.57 -22.51 12.26
C GLY A 423 -0.05 -22.64 12.11
N LYS A 424 0.37 -23.69 11.42
CA LYS A 424 1.78 -23.94 11.13
C LYS A 424 2.28 -22.97 10.07
N SER A 425 3.30 -22.16 10.40
CA SER A 425 3.96 -21.32 9.40
C SER A 425 4.83 -22.13 8.45
N ARG A 426 5.22 -21.49 7.37
CA ARG A 426 6.26 -21.97 6.46
C ARG A 426 7.50 -21.12 6.64
N PRO A 427 8.71 -21.66 6.38
CA PRO A 427 9.91 -20.83 6.33
C PRO A 427 9.71 -19.64 5.39
N TRP A 428 10.25 -18.48 5.77
CA TRP A 428 10.02 -17.22 5.03
C TRP A 428 10.41 -17.31 3.54
N TRP A 429 11.47 -18.08 3.21
CA TRP A 429 11.90 -18.27 1.82
C TRP A 429 10.92 -19.12 1.00
N VAL A 430 10.13 -19.99 1.64
CA VAL A 430 9.03 -20.72 1.01
C VAL A 430 7.80 -19.83 0.89
N ALA A 431 7.48 -19.09 1.96
CA ALA A 431 6.33 -18.19 2.01
C ALA A 431 6.44 -17.02 0.99
N MET A 432 7.66 -16.59 0.69
CA MET A 432 7.93 -15.57 -0.32
C MET A 432 7.44 -15.97 -1.73
N ASP A 433 7.42 -17.29 -2.01
CA ASP A 433 7.03 -17.88 -3.31
C ASP A 433 5.59 -18.42 -3.35
N PHE A 434 4.78 -18.12 -2.36
CA PHE A 434 3.39 -18.57 -2.36
C PHE A 434 2.63 -18.04 -3.58
N PRO A 435 1.75 -18.87 -4.19
CA PRO A 435 1.10 -18.53 -5.44
C PRO A 435 0.12 -17.34 -5.33
N GLY A 436 -0.38 -17.04 -4.14
CA GLY A 436 -1.27 -15.90 -3.91
C GLY A 436 -0.61 -14.57 -4.26
N ALA A 437 0.65 -14.35 -3.89
CA ALA A 437 1.37 -13.13 -4.24
C ALA A 437 1.44 -12.93 -5.77
N GLN A 438 1.70 -14.02 -6.53
CA GLN A 438 1.68 -13.96 -7.99
C GLN A 438 0.28 -13.65 -8.54
N GLN A 439 -0.77 -14.18 -7.91
CA GLN A 439 -2.15 -13.92 -8.32
C GLN A 439 -2.59 -12.48 -8.01
N MET A 440 -2.06 -11.87 -6.94
CA MET A 440 -2.23 -10.43 -6.69
C MET A 440 -1.56 -9.58 -7.77
N SER A 441 -0.38 -9.98 -8.23
CA SER A 441 0.29 -9.37 -9.39
C SER A 441 -0.58 -9.44 -10.66
N LEU A 442 -1.24 -10.58 -10.91
CA LEU A 442 -2.18 -10.73 -12.02
C LEU A 442 -3.38 -9.79 -11.89
N MET A 443 -3.93 -9.65 -10.69
CA MET A 443 -5.03 -8.76 -10.39
C MET A 443 -4.66 -7.29 -10.66
N LYS A 444 -3.52 -6.82 -10.15
CA LYS A 444 -3.04 -5.45 -10.41
C LYS A 444 -2.90 -5.17 -11.91
N ARG A 445 -2.19 -6.05 -12.64
CA ARG A 445 -2.03 -5.89 -14.10
C ARG A 445 -3.35 -5.88 -14.85
N PHE A 446 -4.32 -6.69 -14.41
CA PHE A 446 -5.66 -6.67 -14.97
C PHE A 446 -6.31 -5.30 -14.80
N TYR A 447 -6.36 -4.78 -13.57
CA TYR A 447 -6.99 -3.50 -13.29
C TYR A 447 -6.29 -2.35 -14.02
N GLU A 448 -4.98 -2.31 -14.03
CA GLU A 448 -4.21 -1.30 -14.78
C GLU A 448 -4.47 -1.32 -16.29
N SER A 449 -4.84 -2.48 -16.85
CA SER A 449 -5.18 -2.60 -18.28
C SER A 449 -6.56 -2.05 -18.65
N VAL A 450 -7.43 -1.75 -17.67
CA VAL A 450 -8.84 -1.37 -17.90
C VAL A 450 -9.19 0.00 -17.34
N ALA A 451 -8.21 0.87 -17.09
CA ALA A 451 -8.41 2.19 -16.51
C ALA A 451 -9.34 2.15 -15.26
N TRP A 452 -9.01 1.30 -14.33
CA TRP A 452 -9.81 0.94 -13.14
C TRP A 452 -10.28 2.15 -12.33
N TRP A 453 -9.52 3.22 -12.28
CA TRP A 453 -9.84 4.46 -11.58
C TRP A 453 -11.06 5.20 -12.13
N LYS A 454 -11.49 4.86 -13.35
CA LYS A 454 -12.73 5.39 -13.98
C LYS A 454 -13.94 4.51 -13.68
N THR A 455 -13.77 3.37 -13.02
CA THR A 455 -14.85 2.44 -12.73
C THR A 455 -15.33 2.59 -11.29
N GLN A 456 -16.63 2.42 -11.10
CA GLN A 456 -17.30 2.47 -9.79
C GLN A 456 -18.04 1.15 -9.51
N PRO A 457 -18.24 0.79 -8.24
CA PRO A 457 -19.08 -0.35 -7.89
C PRO A 457 -20.48 -0.25 -8.51
N ARG A 458 -20.99 -1.38 -8.95
CA ARG A 458 -22.38 -1.50 -9.45
C ARG A 458 -23.07 -2.62 -8.68
N PRO A 459 -23.40 -2.37 -7.39
CA PRO A 459 -24.10 -3.35 -6.58
C PRO A 459 -25.42 -3.72 -7.24
N CYS A 460 -25.82 -4.97 -7.13
CA CYS A 460 -27.06 -5.49 -7.71
C CYS A 460 -27.18 -5.45 -9.25
N ALA A 461 -26.11 -5.05 -9.97
CA ALA A 461 -26.16 -5.06 -11.44
C ALA A 461 -26.26 -6.49 -12.01
N VAL A 462 -25.74 -7.49 -11.32
CA VAL A 462 -25.77 -8.90 -11.76
C VAL A 462 -26.75 -9.69 -10.92
N GLN A 463 -27.63 -10.43 -11.60
CA GLN A 463 -28.62 -11.32 -11.01
C GLN A 463 -28.39 -12.75 -11.49
N MET A 464 -28.48 -13.70 -10.57
CA MET A 464 -28.37 -15.13 -10.87
C MET A 464 -29.78 -15.74 -10.95
N ALA A 465 -30.08 -16.49 -12.00
CA ALA A 465 -31.33 -17.24 -12.06
C ALA A 465 -31.27 -18.45 -11.12
N VAL A 466 -32.25 -18.58 -10.26
CA VAL A 466 -32.41 -19.74 -9.39
C VAL A 466 -33.16 -20.82 -10.18
N GLY A 467 -32.50 -21.91 -10.56
CA GLY A 467 -33.00 -23.18 -11.10
C GLY A 467 -34.25 -23.22 -11.98
N PRO A 468 -34.61 -24.35 -12.60
CA PRO A 468 -35.82 -24.44 -13.45
C PRO A 468 -37.08 -24.25 -12.60
N GLY A 469 -37.79 -23.15 -12.83
CA GLY A 469 -39.01 -22.75 -12.12
C GLY A 469 -38.84 -21.69 -11.04
N GLY A 470 -37.61 -21.29 -10.72
CA GLY A 470 -37.32 -20.18 -9.79
C GLY A 470 -37.27 -18.85 -10.56
N GLY A 471 -38.03 -17.85 -10.12
CA GLY A 471 -37.89 -16.48 -10.61
C GLY A 471 -36.50 -15.95 -10.38
N LEU A 472 -36.11 -14.90 -11.12
CA LEU A 472 -34.92 -14.08 -10.77
C LEU A 472 -35.12 -13.62 -9.33
N THR A 473 -34.28 -14.07 -8.41
CA THR A 473 -34.24 -13.46 -7.10
C THR A 473 -33.51 -12.13 -7.28
N PRO A 474 -34.18 -10.98 -7.16
CA PRO A 474 -33.47 -9.76 -6.92
C PRO A 474 -32.68 -9.99 -5.62
N LEU A 475 -31.39 -9.77 -5.63
CA LEU A 475 -30.70 -9.47 -4.37
C LEU A 475 -31.47 -8.30 -3.79
N ALA A 476 -32.20 -8.57 -2.70
CA ALA A 476 -33.17 -7.62 -2.20
C ALA A 476 -32.44 -6.33 -1.82
N ASN A 477 -32.72 -5.25 -2.55
CA ASN A 477 -32.34 -3.89 -2.16
C ASN A 477 -32.79 -3.53 -0.73
N SER A 478 -33.72 -4.31 -0.16
CA SER A 478 -34.20 -4.18 1.20
C SER A 478 -33.17 -4.55 2.27
N GLU A 479 -32.14 -5.36 1.94
CA GLU A 479 -31.10 -5.71 2.90
C GLU A 479 -29.93 -4.71 2.90
N LEU A 480 -29.77 -3.91 1.84
CA LEU A 480 -28.77 -2.84 1.80
C LEU A 480 -29.23 -1.55 2.50
N GLN A 481 -30.53 -1.38 2.73
CA GLN A 481 -31.10 -0.18 3.37
C GLN A 481 -31.75 -0.49 4.73
N GLY A 482 -31.03 -1.00 5.69
CA GLY A 482 -31.56 -0.88 7.05
C GLY A 482 -31.52 -2.04 8.01
N HIS A 483 -30.84 -3.12 7.73
CA HIS A 483 -30.64 -4.14 8.77
C HIS A 483 -29.16 -4.35 9.10
N ARG A 484 -28.71 -3.63 10.13
CA ARG A 484 -27.54 -3.93 10.95
C ARG A 484 -27.76 -5.22 11.77
N SER A 485 -28.28 -6.28 11.20
CA SER A 485 -28.49 -7.53 11.93
C SER A 485 -27.61 -8.65 11.40
N SER A 486 -26.95 -9.18 12.28
CA SER A 486 -26.06 -10.31 12.60
C SER A 486 -25.84 -11.47 11.60
N TYR A 487 -26.28 -11.50 10.34
CA TYR A 487 -26.13 -12.67 9.46
C TYR A 487 -25.92 -12.45 7.96
N PRO A 488 -24.99 -11.65 7.48
CA PRO A 488 -24.76 -11.58 6.03
C PRO A 488 -23.49 -12.28 5.52
N PHE A 489 -22.64 -12.79 6.39
CA PHE A 489 -21.28 -13.23 5.99
C PHE A 489 -21.19 -14.36 4.95
N LEU A 490 -22.20 -15.20 4.83
CA LEU A 490 -22.16 -16.33 3.90
C LEU A 490 -22.75 -15.99 2.52
N ALA A 491 -23.77 -15.14 2.45
CA ALA A 491 -24.44 -14.81 1.21
C ALA A 491 -23.53 -14.05 0.23
N ASP A 492 -22.80 -13.07 0.71
CA ASP A 492 -21.91 -12.21 -0.11
C ASP A 492 -20.73 -12.96 -0.72
N SER A 493 -20.27 -14.03 -0.07
CA SER A 493 -19.08 -14.78 -0.49
C SER A 493 -19.23 -15.48 -1.85
N PHE A 494 -20.46 -15.68 -2.31
CA PHE A 494 -20.79 -16.44 -3.53
C PHE A 494 -21.53 -15.62 -4.59
N GLN A 495 -21.80 -14.34 -4.33
CA GLN A 495 -22.49 -13.47 -5.26
C GLN A 495 -21.54 -12.82 -6.26
N PRO A 496 -21.90 -12.74 -7.54
CA PRO A 496 -21.13 -11.94 -8.50
C PRO A 496 -21.18 -10.46 -8.14
N LEU A 497 -20.03 -9.79 -8.28
CA LEU A 497 -19.92 -8.35 -8.09
C LEU A 497 -19.46 -7.68 -9.39
N ALA A 498 -19.99 -6.49 -9.66
CA ALA A 498 -19.71 -5.74 -10.87
C ALA A 498 -19.17 -4.34 -10.57
N ARG A 499 -18.27 -3.88 -11.43
CA ARG A 499 -17.87 -2.47 -11.58
C ARG A 499 -18.12 -2.05 -13.02
N ALA A 500 -18.41 -0.76 -13.22
CA ALA A 500 -18.52 -0.16 -14.55
C ALA A 500 -18.04 1.29 -14.52
N ASP A 501 -17.64 1.83 -15.66
CA ASP A 501 -17.50 3.27 -15.83
C ASP A 501 -18.86 3.99 -15.82
N ALA A 502 -18.85 5.31 -15.70
CA ALA A 502 -20.07 6.10 -15.59
C ALA A 502 -21.02 5.91 -16.78
N ASP A 503 -20.45 5.76 -17.98
CA ASP A 503 -21.17 5.64 -19.26
C ASP A 503 -21.49 4.18 -19.62
N GLU A 504 -21.14 3.23 -18.77
CA GLU A 504 -21.34 1.79 -18.99
C GLU A 504 -20.72 1.30 -20.31
N THR A 505 -19.53 1.81 -20.63
CA THR A 505 -18.75 1.36 -21.79
C THR A 505 -17.92 0.13 -21.48
N ILE A 506 -17.59 -0.06 -20.20
CA ILE A 506 -16.92 -1.26 -19.70
C ILE A 506 -17.63 -1.77 -18.44
N PHE A 507 -17.79 -3.09 -18.36
CA PHE A 507 -18.16 -3.80 -17.13
C PHE A 507 -17.10 -4.82 -16.79
N ILE A 508 -16.76 -4.90 -15.52
CA ILE A 508 -15.87 -5.89 -14.92
C ILE A 508 -16.69 -6.64 -13.90
N ILE A 509 -16.98 -7.91 -14.18
CA ILE A 509 -17.86 -8.74 -13.35
C ILE A 509 -17.05 -9.92 -12.81
N TRP A 510 -16.88 -9.95 -11.51
CA TRP A 510 -16.26 -11.09 -10.84
C TRP A 510 -17.29 -12.12 -10.44
N PHE A 511 -17.05 -13.36 -10.80
CA PHE A 511 -17.82 -14.53 -10.39
C PHE A 511 -16.97 -15.35 -9.41
N PRO A 512 -17.34 -15.46 -8.15
CA PRO A 512 -16.58 -16.24 -7.17
C PRO A 512 -16.66 -17.75 -7.42
N GLU A 513 -15.66 -18.48 -6.96
CA GLU A 513 -15.67 -19.94 -6.91
C GLU A 513 -16.81 -20.42 -5.98
N GLY A 514 -17.50 -21.50 -6.36
CA GLY A 514 -18.61 -22.07 -5.61
C GLY A 514 -19.99 -21.59 -6.05
N SER A 515 -20.11 -20.52 -6.86
CA SER A 515 -21.34 -20.25 -7.56
C SER A 515 -21.47 -21.21 -8.76
N ASN A 516 -22.66 -21.75 -9.00
CA ASN A 516 -22.87 -22.76 -10.07
C ASN A 516 -22.60 -22.16 -11.47
N ALA A 517 -21.62 -22.71 -12.21
CA ALA A 517 -21.27 -22.22 -13.55
C ALA A 517 -22.39 -22.36 -14.59
N LYS A 518 -23.31 -23.28 -14.37
CA LYS A 518 -24.48 -23.49 -15.24
C LYS A 518 -25.64 -22.54 -14.97
N THR A 519 -25.54 -21.76 -13.88
CA THR A 519 -26.57 -20.78 -13.55
C THR A 519 -26.51 -19.63 -14.55
N VAL A 520 -27.65 -19.33 -15.15
CA VAL A 520 -27.78 -18.20 -16.08
C VAL A 520 -27.71 -16.90 -15.27
N ALA A 521 -26.87 -15.98 -15.70
CA ALA A 521 -26.75 -14.68 -15.09
C ALA A 521 -27.22 -13.59 -16.06
N THR A 522 -27.85 -12.56 -15.53
CA THR A 522 -28.22 -11.35 -16.27
C THR A 522 -27.56 -10.13 -15.63
N MET A 523 -27.32 -9.11 -16.42
CA MET A 523 -26.82 -7.81 -15.96
C MET A 523 -27.83 -6.73 -16.36
N SER A 524 -28.11 -5.83 -15.42
CA SER A 524 -28.96 -4.66 -15.66
C SER A 524 -28.11 -3.44 -16.03
N LEU A 525 -28.60 -2.67 -17.00
CA LEU A 525 -28.03 -1.40 -17.45
C LEU A 525 -28.85 -0.23 -16.92
N LYS A 526 -28.22 0.94 -16.72
CA LYS A 526 -28.92 2.19 -16.37
C LYS A 526 -29.88 2.64 -17.47
N ASN A 527 -29.46 2.47 -18.74
CA ASN A 527 -30.29 2.85 -19.89
C ASN A 527 -30.96 1.64 -20.51
N TYR A 528 -32.27 1.51 -20.31
CA TYR A 528 -33.12 0.42 -20.83
C TYR A 528 -33.83 0.75 -22.15
N GLN A 529 -33.69 1.97 -22.68
CA GLN A 529 -34.32 2.38 -23.93
C GLN A 529 -33.48 2.06 -25.18
N GLN A 530 -32.18 1.78 -24.99
CA GLN A 530 -31.24 1.54 -26.08
C GLN A 530 -30.78 0.09 -26.12
N GLN A 531 -30.51 -0.41 -27.33
CA GLN A 531 -29.82 -1.66 -27.51
C GLN A 531 -28.31 -1.43 -27.59
N PHE A 532 -27.54 -2.22 -26.83
CA PHE A 532 -26.09 -2.19 -26.83
C PHE A 532 -25.52 -3.55 -27.20
N ARG A 533 -24.39 -3.53 -27.88
CA ARG A 533 -23.57 -4.72 -28.11
C ARG A 533 -22.29 -4.62 -27.29
N PHE A 534 -21.93 -5.72 -26.66
CA PHE A 534 -20.69 -5.82 -25.89
C PHE A 534 -19.82 -6.95 -26.45
N HIS A 535 -18.52 -6.71 -26.51
CA HIS A 535 -17.51 -7.75 -26.67
C HIS A 535 -17.25 -8.35 -25.29
N ALA A 536 -17.39 -9.66 -25.18
CA ALA A 536 -17.23 -10.39 -23.94
C ALA A 536 -15.90 -11.17 -23.93
N GLN A 537 -15.16 -11.06 -22.85
CA GLN A 537 -13.94 -11.83 -22.62
C GLN A 537 -13.92 -12.34 -21.18
N TRP A 538 -13.59 -13.62 -21.01
CA TRP A 538 -13.31 -14.18 -19.69
C TRP A 538 -11.83 -14.09 -19.37
N PHE A 539 -11.51 -13.45 -18.24
CA PHE A 539 -10.18 -13.41 -17.68
C PHE A 539 -10.06 -14.43 -16.55
N ASN A 540 -9.01 -15.24 -16.58
CA ASN A 540 -8.71 -16.22 -15.54
C ASN A 540 -7.80 -15.59 -14.47
N PRO A 541 -8.28 -15.30 -13.25
CA PRO A 541 -7.50 -14.62 -12.22
C PRO A 541 -6.37 -15.48 -11.63
N ARG A 542 -6.38 -16.79 -11.91
CA ARG A 542 -5.36 -17.73 -11.45
C ARG A 542 -4.14 -17.77 -12.37
N THR A 543 -4.33 -17.47 -13.66
CA THR A 543 -3.30 -17.62 -14.70
C THR A 543 -3.01 -16.35 -15.50
N GLY A 544 -3.86 -15.33 -15.39
CA GLY A 544 -3.75 -14.07 -16.16
C GLY A 544 -4.11 -14.22 -17.64
N LYS A 545 -4.74 -15.32 -18.05
CA LYS A 545 -5.08 -15.57 -19.45
C LYS A 545 -6.53 -15.20 -19.75
N TYR A 546 -6.75 -14.66 -20.95
CA TYR A 546 -8.09 -14.38 -21.50
C TYR A 546 -8.57 -15.52 -22.38
N ASN A 547 -9.86 -15.86 -22.23
CA ASN A 547 -10.59 -16.69 -23.18
C ASN A 547 -11.51 -15.79 -24.03
N LYS A 548 -11.48 -15.93 -25.32
CA LYS A 548 -12.30 -15.13 -26.23
C LYS A 548 -13.65 -15.81 -26.51
N PHE A 549 -14.71 -15.03 -26.57
CA PHE A 549 -16.01 -15.49 -27.05
C PHE A 549 -16.18 -15.19 -28.53
N ALA A 550 -16.84 -16.14 -29.23
CA ALA A 550 -17.10 -16.01 -30.65
C ALA A 550 -18.24 -15.03 -31.01
N ARG A 551 -19.05 -14.63 -30.04
CA ARG A 551 -20.22 -13.76 -30.26
C ARG A 551 -20.23 -12.56 -29.33
N ALA A 552 -20.68 -11.41 -29.89
CA ALA A 552 -21.00 -10.25 -29.07
C ALA A 552 -22.27 -10.55 -28.24
N VAL A 553 -22.30 -10.04 -27.03
CA VAL A 553 -23.45 -10.11 -26.14
C VAL A 553 -24.34 -8.92 -26.43
N LEU A 554 -25.64 -9.16 -26.59
CA LEU A 554 -26.64 -8.13 -26.86
C LEU A 554 -27.34 -7.77 -25.53
N ALA A 555 -27.38 -6.49 -25.22
CA ALA A 555 -28.24 -5.94 -24.19
C ALA A 555 -29.48 -5.32 -24.84
N SER A 556 -30.66 -5.70 -24.38
CA SER A 556 -31.96 -5.21 -24.88
C SER A 556 -32.86 -4.91 -23.70
N TYR A 557 -33.60 -3.82 -23.78
CA TYR A 557 -34.49 -3.35 -22.69
C TYR A 557 -33.80 -3.29 -21.31
N GLY A 558 -32.53 -2.85 -21.28
CA GLY A 558 -31.75 -2.73 -20.05
C GLY A 558 -31.25 -4.06 -19.48
N ILE A 559 -31.45 -5.19 -20.14
CA ILE A 559 -31.01 -6.51 -19.66
C ILE A 559 -29.99 -7.10 -20.64
N CYS A 560 -28.92 -7.60 -20.11
CA CYS A 560 -27.90 -8.34 -20.84
C CYS A 560 -27.78 -9.76 -20.28
N TRP A 561 -28.00 -10.76 -21.12
CA TRP A 561 -27.75 -12.16 -20.77
C TRP A 561 -26.27 -12.44 -20.84
N LEU A 562 -25.70 -12.84 -19.72
CA LEU A 562 -24.25 -13.06 -19.60
C LEU A 562 -23.88 -14.46 -20.11
N PRO A 563 -22.72 -14.61 -20.76
CA PRO A 563 -22.26 -15.91 -21.22
C PRO A 563 -21.94 -16.83 -20.03
N ALA A 564 -22.18 -18.14 -20.25
CA ALA A 564 -21.84 -19.15 -19.25
C ALA A 564 -20.35 -19.09 -18.87
N ARG A 565 -20.08 -19.27 -17.60
CA ARG A 565 -18.72 -19.33 -17.05
C ARG A 565 -17.99 -20.57 -17.61
N PRO A 566 -16.66 -20.49 -17.85
CA PRO A 566 -15.90 -21.62 -18.39
C PRO A 566 -15.88 -22.85 -17.48
N ASP A 567 -15.85 -22.66 -16.16
CA ASP A 567 -15.91 -23.72 -15.13
C ASP A 567 -16.45 -23.15 -13.80
N ASP A 568 -16.56 -24.00 -12.75
CA ASP A 568 -17.10 -23.62 -11.44
C ASP A 568 -16.12 -22.82 -10.57
N ARG A 569 -14.91 -22.56 -11.06
CA ARG A 569 -13.92 -21.74 -10.35
C ARG A 569 -14.21 -20.26 -10.56
N ASP A 570 -13.44 -19.39 -9.89
CA ASP A 570 -13.58 -17.95 -10.04
C ASP A 570 -13.11 -17.44 -11.41
N TRP A 571 -13.87 -16.50 -11.97
CA TRP A 571 -13.61 -15.87 -13.26
C TRP A 571 -14.02 -14.40 -13.27
N ILE A 572 -13.38 -13.61 -14.13
CA ILE A 572 -13.78 -12.24 -14.40
C ILE A 572 -14.30 -12.14 -15.82
N LEU A 573 -15.54 -11.66 -15.97
CA LEU A 573 -16.10 -11.31 -17.25
C LEU A 573 -15.88 -9.83 -17.51
N VAL A 574 -15.20 -9.52 -18.60
CA VAL A 574 -15.06 -8.15 -19.10
C VAL A 574 -15.99 -7.96 -20.28
N LEU A 575 -16.89 -6.98 -20.17
CA LEU A 575 -17.75 -6.55 -21.27
C LEU A 575 -17.31 -5.16 -21.71
N THR A 576 -16.95 -5.00 -22.97
CA THR A 576 -16.62 -3.71 -23.57
C THR A 576 -17.63 -3.38 -24.63
N ARG A 577 -18.25 -2.19 -24.56
CA ARG A 577 -19.24 -1.75 -25.52
C ARG A 577 -18.62 -1.68 -26.91
N ALA A 578 -19.25 -2.33 -27.90
CA ALA A 578 -18.85 -2.22 -29.27
C ALA A 578 -19.12 -0.79 -29.77
N SER A 579 -18.16 -0.17 -30.43
CA SER A 579 -18.40 1.10 -31.12
C SER A 579 -19.56 0.91 -32.09
N SER A 580 -20.58 1.76 -32.02
CA SER A 580 -21.71 1.75 -32.94
C SER A 580 -21.23 2.12 -34.35
N ALA A 581 -20.80 1.13 -35.11
CA ALA A 581 -20.92 1.25 -36.58
C ALA A 581 -22.43 1.24 -36.87
N THR A 582 -22.98 2.41 -37.09
CA THR A 582 -24.34 2.64 -37.51
C THR A 582 -24.62 1.80 -38.76
N ARG A 583 -25.16 0.60 -38.59
CA ARG A 583 -26.05 0.02 -39.59
C ARG A 583 -27.49 0.34 -39.15
N ARG A 584 -28.09 1.34 -39.80
CA ARG A 584 -29.55 1.48 -39.81
C ARG A 584 -30.10 0.11 -40.25
N VAL A 585 -30.74 -0.58 -39.32
CA VAL A 585 -31.62 -1.70 -39.69
C VAL A 585 -32.84 -1.04 -40.32
N VAL A 586 -32.90 -1.07 -41.65
CA VAL A 586 -34.13 -0.84 -42.37
C VAL A 586 -35.00 -2.06 -42.04
N VAL A 587 -36.02 -1.85 -41.24
CA VAL A 587 -37.07 -2.81 -41.01
C VAL A 587 -37.92 -2.79 -42.29
N PRO A 588 -38.18 -3.94 -42.97
CA PRO A 588 -39.04 -4.01 -44.13
C PRO A 588 -40.51 -3.71 -43.80
#